data_22d8d141e7a5667781a8cd9e46f98792
#
_entry.id   22d8d141e7a5667781a8cd9e46f98792
#
_cell.length_a   1.000
_cell.length_b   1.000
_cell.length_c   1.000
_cell.angle_alpha   90.00
_cell.angle_beta   90.00
_cell.angle_gamma   90.00
#
_symmetry.space_group_name_H-M   'P 1'
#
loop_
_entity.id
_entity.type
_entity.pdbx_description
1 polymer ?
#
loop_
_entity_poly.entity_id
_entity_poly.type
_entity_poly.pdbx_seq_one_letter_code
_entity_poly.pdbx_strand_id
1 'polypeptide(L)'
;MVKQAELLNLPKILDERGNLSFIEGGNHIPFEIERVYWIYDVPGGEQRGGHAFKSQSEFIVAMSGSFDVILDDGKEEKRYQLNRSYYGLLVPSGIWRRMENFSTNSLALVVASTKYSEDDYIRNYEEFRTDANE
;
A
#
# COMPACT_ATOMS: atom_id res chain seq x y z
N MET A 1 -10.14 4.21 -8.04
CA MET A 1 -11.34 4.00 -7.24
C MET A 1 -11.09 2.90 -6.22
N VAL A 2 -11.75 2.99 -5.06
CA VAL A 2 -11.59 1.98 -4.02
C VAL A 2 -11.91 0.58 -4.55
N LYS A 3 -12.92 0.46 -5.38
CA LYS A 3 -13.30 -0.84 -5.95
C LYS A 3 -12.30 -1.43 -6.94
N GLN A 4 -11.28 -0.67 -7.35
CA GLN A 4 -10.20 -1.18 -8.20
C GLN A 4 -9.00 -1.64 -7.35
N ALA A 5 -9.00 -1.32 -6.07
CA ALA A 5 -8.02 -1.85 -5.14
C ALA A 5 -8.39 -3.28 -4.80
N GLU A 6 -7.40 -4.14 -4.62
CA GLU A 6 -7.68 -5.53 -4.27
C GLU A 6 -6.54 -6.16 -3.51
N LEU A 7 -6.89 -7.13 -2.69
CA LEU A 7 -5.92 -7.98 -2.01
C LEU A 7 -5.44 -9.04 -2.99
N LEU A 8 -4.12 -9.14 -3.16
CA LEU A 8 -3.49 -10.11 -4.07
C LEU A 8 -2.63 -11.06 -3.26
N ASN A 9 -2.83 -12.35 -3.49
CA ASN A 9 -2.01 -13.38 -2.87
C ASN A 9 -0.71 -13.52 -3.63
N LEU A 10 0.36 -13.77 -2.88
CA LEU A 10 1.69 -14.04 -3.45
C LEU A 10 1.95 -15.55 -3.41
N PRO A 11 2.86 -16.05 -4.24
CA PRO A 11 3.27 -17.45 -4.14
C PRO A 11 3.82 -17.76 -2.76
N LYS A 12 3.46 -18.92 -2.24
CA LYS A 12 3.97 -19.43 -0.96
C LYS A 12 4.69 -20.74 -1.22
N ILE A 13 5.98 -20.74 -1.00
CA ILE A 13 6.77 -21.96 -1.08
C ILE A 13 6.98 -22.42 0.35
N LEU A 14 6.26 -23.46 0.74
CA LEU A 14 6.27 -23.96 2.11
C LEU A 14 7.41 -24.92 2.32
N ASP A 15 8.16 -24.76 3.41
CA ASP A 15 9.31 -25.56 3.73
C ASP A 15 9.46 -25.62 5.25
N GLU A 16 9.81 -26.76 5.80
CA GLU A 16 10.01 -26.93 7.24
C GLU A 16 11.07 -25.99 7.79
N ARG A 17 12.03 -25.58 6.97
CA ARG A 17 13.08 -24.64 7.34
C ARG A 17 12.68 -23.18 7.26
N GLY A 18 11.44 -22.90 6.83
CA GLY A 18 10.91 -21.58 6.64
C GLY A 18 10.30 -21.42 5.27
N ASN A 19 9.30 -20.56 5.17
CA ASN A 19 8.54 -20.37 3.94
C ASN A 19 9.11 -19.19 3.14
N LEU A 20 8.89 -19.20 1.83
CA LEU A 20 9.37 -18.16 0.94
C LEU A 20 8.21 -17.62 0.11
N SER A 21 8.16 -16.29 -0.02
CA SER A 21 7.26 -15.61 -0.95
C SER A 21 8.06 -14.61 -1.77
N PHE A 22 7.56 -14.25 -2.93
CA PHE A 22 8.27 -13.32 -3.81
C PHE A 22 7.28 -12.54 -4.66
N ILE A 23 7.78 -11.43 -5.22
CA ILE A 23 6.99 -10.52 -6.06
C ILE A 23 7.77 -10.29 -7.33
N GLU A 24 7.12 -10.53 -8.47
CA GLU A 24 7.69 -10.17 -9.77
C GLU A 24 6.79 -9.14 -10.43
N GLY A 25 7.38 -8.04 -10.85
CA GLY A 25 6.66 -7.00 -11.57
C GLY A 25 6.08 -7.54 -12.86
N GLY A 26 4.88 -7.08 -13.20
CA GLY A 26 4.19 -7.54 -14.41
C GLY A 26 3.63 -8.95 -14.34
N ASN A 27 3.90 -9.68 -13.24
CA ASN A 27 3.40 -11.04 -13.04
C ASN A 27 2.42 -11.09 -11.87
N HIS A 28 2.92 -10.92 -10.63
CA HIS A 28 2.07 -10.98 -9.44
C HIS A 28 1.32 -9.68 -9.21
N ILE A 29 1.86 -8.58 -9.69
CA ILE A 29 1.25 -7.25 -9.64
C ILE A 29 1.25 -6.68 -11.05
N PRO A 30 0.28 -5.80 -11.38
CA PRO A 30 0.08 -5.36 -12.77
C PRO A 30 0.95 -4.17 -13.18
N PHE A 31 2.18 -4.08 -12.66
CA PHE A 31 3.12 -3.02 -13.04
C PHE A 31 4.55 -3.48 -12.84
N GLU A 32 5.49 -2.84 -13.54
CA GLU A 32 6.91 -3.06 -13.32
C GLU A 32 7.34 -2.28 -12.07
N ILE A 33 8.23 -2.88 -11.29
CA ILE A 33 8.69 -2.29 -10.04
C ILE A 33 9.80 -1.30 -10.34
N GLU A 34 9.57 -0.02 -10.00
CA GLU A 34 10.56 1.04 -10.19
C GLU A 34 11.18 1.52 -8.88
N ARG A 35 10.49 1.29 -7.76
CA ARG A 35 10.96 1.73 -6.44
C ARG A 35 10.39 0.80 -5.38
N VAL A 36 11.20 0.55 -4.35
CA VAL A 36 10.75 -0.20 -3.16
C VAL A 36 11.13 0.65 -1.95
N TYR A 37 10.21 0.80 -1.02
CA TYR A 37 10.49 1.46 0.25
C TYR A 37 9.75 0.75 1.37
N TRP A 38 10.15 1.02 2.61
CA TRP A 38 9.51 0.38 3.76
C TRP A 38 9.38 1.37 4.92
N ILE A 39 8.35 1.14 5.71
CA ILE A 39 7.99 1.98 6.85
C ILE A 39 8.17 1.13 8.10
N TYR A 40 8.91 1.65 9.07
CA TYR A 40 9.23 0.90 10.28
C TYR A 40 9.32 1.87 11.47
N ASP A 41 9.32 1.31 12.68
CA ASP A 41 9.42 2.08 13.92
C ASP A 41 8.32 3.14 14.07
N VAL A 42 7.11 2.79 13.63
CA VAL A 42 5.97 3.71 13.79
C VAL A 42 5.53 3.71 15.25
N PRO A 43 5.54 4.87 15.94
CA PRO A 43 5.08 4.92 17.33
C PRO A 43 3.62 4.54 17.45
N GLY A 44 3.25 3.97 18.60
CA GLY A 44 1.86 3.60 18.83
C GLY A 44 0.94 4.79 18.71
N GLY A 45 -0.19 4.60 18.00
CA GLY A 45 -1.18 5.63 17.78
C GLY A 45 -0.91 6.59 16.63
N GLU A 46 0.26 6.49 15.99
CA GLU A 46 0.59 7.37 14.87
C GLU A 46 0.04 6.86 13.55
N GLN A 47 -0.21 7.80 12.65
CA GLN A 47 -0.64 7.51 11.28
C GLN A 47 0.48 7.85 10.30
N ARG A 48 0.46 7.18 9.14
CA ARG A 48 1.42 7.43 8.08
C ARG A 48 0.71 7.48 6.73
N GLY A 49 1.31 8.21 5.78
CA GLY A 49 0.97 8.08 4.37
C GLY A 49 -0.32 8.71 3.90
N GLY A 50 -0.82 9.77 4.57
CA GLY A 50 -2.00 10.49 4.11
C GLY A 50 -1.71 11.26 2.82
N HIS A 51 -1.88 10.59 1.67
CA HIS A 51 -1.65 11.19 0.36
C HIS A 51 -2.27 10.32 -0.73
N ALA A 52 -2.32 10.86 -1.93
CA ALA A 52 -2.65 10.13 -3.14
C ALA A 52 -1.54 10.38 -4.17
N PHE A 53 -1.51 9.59 -5.23
CA PHE A 53 -0.59 9.78 -6.34
C PHE A 53 -1.38 10.04 -7.61
N LYS A 54 -0.83 10.89 -8.47
CA LYS A 54 -1.44 11.16 -9.77
C LYS A 54 -1.27 9.97 -10.72
N SER A 55 -0.09 9.34 -10.70
CA SER A 55 0.22 8.25 -11.63
C SER A 55 0.75 6.97 -10.98
N GLN A 56 1.38 7.06 -9.80
CA GLN A 56 1.98 5.89 -9.16
C GLN A 56 0.93 4.93 -8.62
N SER A 57 1.09 3.65 -8.93
CA SER A 57 0.38 2.57 -8.26
C SER A 57 1.32 1.93 -7.25
N GLU A 58 0.76 1.32 -6.20
CA GLU A 58 1.53 0.71 -5.13
C GLU A 58 0.99 -0.65 -4.76
N PHE A 59 1.87 -1.50 -4.22
CA PHE A 59 1.48 -2.76 -3.63
C PHE A 59 2.11 -2.82 -2.23
N ILE A 60 1.28 -2.99 -1.20
CA ILE A 60 1.66 -2.86 0.21
C ILE A 60 1.56 -4.21 0.88
N VAL A 61 2.63 -4.60 1.58
CA VAL A 61 2.72 -5.91 2.26
C VAL A 61 3.16 -5.70 3.71
N ALA A 62 2.52 -6.40 4.64
CA ALA A 62 2.96 -6.44 6.04
C ALA A 62 4.03 -7.53 6.16
N MET A 63 5.30 -7.12 6.12
CA MET A 63 6.43 -8.05 6.21
C MET A 63 6.59 -8.61 7.63
N SER A 64 6.21 -7.86 8.65
CA SER A 64 6.07 -8.34 10.02
C SER A 64 5.03 -7.48 10.71
N GLY A 65 4.41 -8.04 11.76
CA GLY A 65 3.36 -7.35 12.49
C GLY A 65 2.10 -7.14 11.65
N SER A 66 1.38 -6.10 12.00
CA SER A 66 0.11 -5.78 11.33
C SER A 66 -0.14 -4.28 11.32
N PHE A 67 -0.95 -3.84 10.39
CA PHE A 67 -1.42 -2.46 10.31
C PHE A 67 -2.66 -2.41 9.41
N ASP A 68 -3.34 -1.28 9.45
CA ASP A 68 -4.50 -1.05 8.60
C ASP A 68 -4.15 -0.04 7.52
N VAL A 69 -4.66 -0.28 6.31
CA VAL A 69 -4.59 0.67 5.22
C VAL A 69 -6.01 1.13 4.94
N ILE A 70 -6.24 2.44 5.00
CA ILE A 70 -7.55 3.02 4.72
C ILE A 70 -7.46 3.71 3.37
N LEU A 71 -8.32 3.29 2.45
CA LEU A 71 -8.42 3.86 1.12
C LEU A 71 -9.67 4.71 1.01
N ASP A 72 -9.54 5.84 0.32
CA ASP A 72 -10.60 6.82 0.17
C ASP A 72 -10.58 7.32 -1.28
N ASP A 73 -11.70 7.17 -1.97
CA ASP A 73 -11.81 7.61 -3.37
C ASP A 73 -12.50 8.98 -3.51
N GLY A 74 -12.71 9.65 -2.38
CA GLY A 74 -13.38 10.94 -2.34
C GLY A 74 -14.88 10.82 -2.05
N LYS A 75 -15.41 9.62 -2.07
CA LYS A 75 -16.84 9.36 -1.83
C LYS A 75 -17.06 8.31 -0.75
N GLU A 76 -16.21 7.30 -0.69
CA GLU A 76 -16.29 6.25 0.32
C GLU A 76 -14.91 5.88 0.81
N GLU A 77 -14.86 5.30 2.01
CA GLU A 77 -13.63 4.75 2.59
C GLU A 77 -13.75 3.25 2.74
N LYS A 78 -12.63 2.58 2.62
CA LYS A 78 -12.57 1.15 2.91
C LYS A 78 -11.28 0.84 3.66
N ARG A 79 -11.41 0.03 4.71
CA ARG A 79 -10.30 -0.36 5.57
C ARG A 79 -9.87 -1.79 5.25
N TYR A 80 -8.56 -1.98 5.12
CA TYR A 80 -7.96 -3.29 4.91
C TYR A 80 -6.94 -3.53 6.01
N GLN A 81 -6.98 -4.71 6.63
CA GLN A 81 -5.95 -5.09 7.60
C GLN A 81 -4.92 -5.98 6.89
N LEU A 82 -3.64 -5.64 7.03
CA LEU A 82 -2.54 -6.44 6.51
C LEU A 82 -1.78 -7.02 7.69
N ASN A 83 -1.62 -8.33 7.72
CA ASN A 83 -1.02 -9.02 8.87
C ASN A 83 -0.21 -10.26 8.51
N ARG A 84 0.09 -10.49 7.23
CA ARG A 84 0.93 -11.60 6.78
C ARG A 84 1.73 -11.17 5.56
N SER A 85 2.90 -11.78 5.38
CA SER A 85 3.82 -11.39 4.31
C SER A 85 3.56 -12.08 2.98
N TYR A 86 2.55 -12.94 2.90
CA TYR A 86 2.27 -13.68 1.66
C TYR A 86 1.07 -13.12 0.88
N TYR A 87 0.61 -11.93 1.22
CA TYR A 87 -0.38 -11.21 0.43
C TYR A 87 -0.19 -9.72 0.64
N GLY A 88 -0.74 -8.94 -0.25
CA GLY A 88 -0.67 -7.50 -0.14
C GLY A 88 -1.87 -6.82 -0.75
N LEU A 89 -1.89 -5.50 -0.62
CA LEU A 89 -2.97 -4.66 -1.13
C LEU A 89 -2.47 -3.86 -2.32
N LEU A 90 -3.12 -4.06 -3.45
CA LEU A 90 -2.88 -3.25 -4.65
C LEU A 90 -3.65 -1.95 -4.52
N VAL A 91 -2.95 -0.82 -4.60
CA VAL A 91 -3.53 0.51 -4.52
C VAL A 91 -3.26 1.23 -5.84
N PRO A 92 -4.26 1.34 -6.73
CA PRO A 92 -4.10 2.09 -7.97
C PRO A 92 -3.85 3.57 -7.70
N SER A 93 -3.32 4.28 -8.70
CA SER A 93 -3.18 5.73 -8.62
C SER A 93 -4.54 6.39 -8.45
N GLY A 94 -4.56 7.62 -7.94
CA GLY A 94 -5.79 8.38 -7.82
C GLY A 94 -6.64 8.03 -6.59
N ILE A 95 -6.11 7.27 -5.67
CA ILE A 95 -6.81 6.90 -4.43
C ILE A 95 -6.03 7.47 -3.26
N TRP A 96 -6.72 8.16 -2.34
CA TRP A 96 -6.12 8.64 -1.11
C TRP A 96 -5.92 7.48 -0.17
N ARG A 97 -4.72 7.36 0.40
CA ARG A 97 -4.44 6.30 1.35
C ARG A 97 -3.76 6.83 2.59
N ARG A 98 -4.12 6.25 3.72
CA ARG A 98 -3.41 6.45 4.97
C ARG A 98 -3.25 5.09 5.66
N MET A 99 -2.30 5.01 6.55
CA MET A 99 -1.99 3.78 7.28
C MET A 99 -2.01 4.09 8.76
N GLU A 100 -2.58 3.18 9.54
CA GLU A 100 -2.71 3.38 10.98
C GLU A 100 -2.81 2.03 11.70
N ASN A 101 -2.93 2.09 13.01
CA ASN A 101 -3.09 0.90 13.85
C ASN A 101 -1.92 -0.07 13.68
N PHE A 102 -0.69 0.47 13.68
CA PHE A 102 0.52 -0.36 13.55
C PHE A 102 0.77 -1.13 14.83
N SER A 103 1.03 -2.44 14.71
CA SER A 103 1.47 -3.25 15.85
C SER A 103 2.92 -2.96 16.17
N THR A 104 3.37 -3.41 17.35
CA THR A 104 4.78 -3.37 17.72
C THR A 104 5.58 -4.18 16.70
N ASN A 105 6.73 -3.64 16.28
CA ASN A 105 7.64 -4.27 15.33
C ASN A 105 7.01 -4.54 13.96
N SER A 106 6.02 -3.74 13.58
CA SER A 106 5.45 -3.86 12.25
C SER A 106 6.44 -3.33 11.20
N LEU A 107 6.39 -3.92 10.02
CA LEU A 107 7.21 -3.52 8.89
C LEU A 107 6.34 -3.53 7.64
N ALA A 108 6.13 -2.36 7.06
CA ALA A 108 5.35 -2.22 5.84
C ALA A 108 6.28 -2.09 4.64
N LEU A 109 6.22 -3.03 3.72
CA LEU A 109 6.96 -2.97 2.46
C LEU A 109 6.03 -2.41 1.39
N VAL A 110 6.51 -1.43 0.64
CA VAL A 110 5.74 -0.83 -0.46
C VAL A 110 6.56 -0.94 -1.73
N VAL A 111 5.97 -1.57 -2.76
CA VAL A 111 6.55 -1.60 -4.10
C VAL A 111 5.75 -0.63 -4.96
N ALA A 112 6.46 0.18 -5.74
CA ALA A 112 5.86 1.28 -6.48
C ALA A 112 6.17 1.21 -7.96
N SER A 113 5.23 1.67 -8.76
CA SER A 113 5.32 1.63 -10.22
C SER A 113 6.15 2.76 -10.81
N THR A 114 6.55 3.75 -9.99
CA THR A 114 7.34 4.89 -10.48
C THR A 114 8.50 5.14 -9.53
N LYS A 115 9.50 5.84 -10.05
CA LYS A 115 10.55 6.40 -9.21
C LYS A 115 9.97 7.54 -8.39
N TYR A 116 10.66 7.94 -7.33
CA TYR A 116 10.20 9.02 -6.48
C TYR A 116 10.06 10.31 -7.29
N SER A 117 8.91 10.97 -7.15
CA SER A 117 8.66 12.27 -7.73
C SER A 117 7.68 13.02 -6.84
N GLU A 118 8.14 14.12 -6.22
CA GLU A 118 7.26 14.92 -5.36
C GLU A 118 6.08 15.51 -6.14
N ASP A 119 6.28 15.78 -7.42
CA ASP A 119 5.21 16.34 -8.27
C ASP A 119 4.05 15.35 -8.46
N ASP A 120 4.27 14.07 -8.24
CA ASP A 120 3.23 13.04 -8.37
C ASP A 120 2.36 12.95 -7.12
N TYR A 121 2.79 13.52 -5.99
CA TYR A 121 2.05 13.45 -4.73
C TYR A 121 0.93 14.47 -4.67
N ILE A 122 -0.22 14.05 -4.18
CA ILE A 122 -1.30 14.93 -3.75
C ILE A 122 -1.34 14.79 -2.23
N ARG A 123 -0.86 15.81 -1.52
CA ARG A 123 -0.71 15.74 -0.05
C ARG A 123 -1.80 16.47 0.70
N ASN A 124 -2.63 17.25 0.00
CA ASN A 124 -3.75 17.98 0.60
C ASN A 124 -5.03 17.22 0.30
N TYR A 125 -5.74 16.79 1.33
CA TYR A 125 -6.94 15.98 1.18
C TYR A 125 -8.06 16.75 0.45
N GLU A 126 -8.23 18.04 0.74
CA GLU A 126 -9.29 18.81 0.09
C GLU A 126 -9.02 18.96 -1.41
N GLU A 127 -7.77 19.15 -1.79
CA GLU A 127 -7.37 19.15 -3.20
C GLU A 127 -7.69 17.81 -3.85
N PHE A 128 -7.33 16.71 -3.20
CA PHE A 128 -7.63 15.36 -3.69
C PHE A 128 -9.13 15.17 -3.87
N ARG A 129 -9.91 15.56 -2.86
CA ARG A 129 -11.36 15.36 -2.85
C ARG A 129 -12.03 16.15 -3.97
N THR A 130 -11.58 17.37 -4.22
CA THR A 130 -12.09 18.21 -5.30
C THR A 130 -11.83 17.57 -6.65
N ASP A 131 -10.59 17.13 -6.88
CA ASP A 131 -10.21 16.49 -8.13
C ASP A 131 -10.99 15.19 -8.36
N ALA A 132 -11.19 14.41 -7.32
CA ALA A 132 -11.90 13.13 -7.42
C ALA A 132 -13.38 13.30 -7.78
N ASN A 133 -13.97 14.45 -7.48
CA ASN A 133 -15.39 14.71 -7.73
C ASN A 133 -15.65 15.52 -9.01
N GLU A 134 -14.62 15.80 -9.77
CA GLU A 134 -14.76 16.43 -11.09
C GLU A 134 -15.13 15.41 -12.20
#